data_8331c9c0f6add086d2c42e5c0fa5b6c0
#
_entry.id   8331c9c0f6add086d2c42e5c0fa5b6c0
#
_cell.length_a   1.000
_cell.length_b   1.000
_cell.length_c   1.000
_cell.angle_alpha   90.00
_cell.angle_beta   90.00
_cell.angle_gamma   90.00
#
_symmetry.space_group_name_H-M   'P 1'
#
loop_
_entity.id
_entity.type
_entity.pdbx_description
1 polymer ?
#
loop_
_entity_poly.entity_id
_entity_poly.type
_entity_poly.pdbx_seq_one_letter_code
_entity_poly.pdbx_strand_id
1 'polypeptide(L)'
;MLKSYIAFDLETTGLDPMNNEIIEIGALKVRDGKVSERFMEFIKPQELISPAITGLTGISNDMVASARPARSVITDFIDFCEEDILIGHNIIFDYSFTKCTAAREGLPFEKMGIDTLKIAKKVHPELESKSLSALCEHYKIENKAAHRAYFDALATAKLYQTLSHYFEPDNPKTFKPSQLTYK
;
A
#
# COMPACT_ATOMS: atom_id res chain seq x y z
N MET A 1 5.26 16.93 -7.82
CA MET A 1 4.74 15.54 -7.95
C MET A 1 5.82 14.65 -8.55
N LEU A 2 6.02 13.45 -8.00
CA LEU A 2 6.83 12.42 -8.65
C LEU A 2 6.10 11.91 -9.90
N LYS A 3 6.84 11.69 -10.98
CA LYS A 3 6.31 11.09 -12.21
C LYS A 3 6.54 9.58 -12.26
N SER A 4 7.51 9.09 -11.47
CA SER A 4 7.86 7.68 -11.37
C SER A 4 7.87 7.25 -9.90
N TYR A 5 7.12 6.20 -9.56
CA TYR A 5 6.96 5.67 -8.20
C TYR A 5 6.21 4.33 -8.25
N ILE A 6 6.15 3.66 -7.10
CA ILE A 6 5.28 2.52 -6.88
C ILE A 6 4.20 2.90 -5.88
N ALA A 7 2.93 2.73 -6.23
CA ALA A 7 1.84 2.73 -5.28
C ALA A 7 1.54 1.29 -4.86
N PHE A 8 1.35 1.05 -3.57
CA PHE A 8 1.05 -0.29 -3.07
C PHE A 8 0.15 -0.25 -1.84
N ASP A 9 -0.51 -1.36 -1.61
CA ASP A 9 -1.40 -1.62 -0.51
C ASP A 9 -1.39 -3.12 -0.19
N LEU A 10 -1.74 -3.51 1.02
CA LEU A 10 -1.75 -4.88 1.51
C LEU A 10 -3.09 -5.24 2.13
N GLU A 11 -3.47 -6.53 1.98
CA GLU A 11 -4.44 -7.13 2.88
C GLU A 11 -3.73 -8.09 3.83
N THR A 12 -4.15 -8.10 5.09
CA THR A 12 -3.48 -8.81 6.17
C THR A 12 -4.46 -9.57 7.06
N THR A 13 -3.96 -10.54 7.82
CA THR A 13 -4.78 -11.30 8.79
C THR A 13 -5.09 -10.52 10.07
N GLY A 14 -4.55 -9.31 10.23
CA GLY A 14 -4.77 -8.44 11.40
C GLY A 14 -3.92 -7.18 11.35
N LEU A 15 -3.75 -6.51 12.48
CA LEU A 15 -3.14 -5.18 12.54
C LEU A 15 -1.69 -5.14 13.03
N ASP A 16 -1.20 -6.24 13.58
CA ASP A 16 0.14 -6.31 14.17
C ASP A 16 1.11 -7.06 13.24
N PRO A 17 2.09 -6.38 12.63
CA PRO A 17 3.03 -7.01 11.71
C PRO A 17 3.95 -8.05 12.36
N MET A 18 4.03 -8.10 13.69
CA MET A 18 4.79 -9.12 14.39
C MET A 18 4.02 -10.43 14.54
N ASN A 19 2.68 -10.37 14.63
CA ASN A 19 1.83 -11.50 14.92
C ASN A 19 0.84 -11.86 13.80
N ASN A 20 0.75 -11.01 12.78
CA ASN A 20 -0.14 -11.26 11.65
C ASN A 20 0.63 -11.36 10.33
N GLU A 21 -0.06 -11.81 9.29
CA GLU A 21 0.52 -12.14 8.01
C GLU A 21 -0.09 -11.33 6.88
N ILE A 22 0.68 -11.11 5.82
CA ILE A 22 0.17 -10.56 4.55
C ILE A 22 -0.54 -11.69 3.81
N ILE A 23 -1.73 -11.42 3.28
CA ILE A 23 -2.51 -12.36 2.47
C ILE A 23 -2.70 -11.88 1.02
N GLU A 24 -2.58 -10.59 0.74
CA GLU A 24 -2.57 -10.04 -0.61
C GLU A 24 -1.60 -8.86 -0.69
N ILE A 25 -0.84 -8.78 -1.78
CA ILE A 25 -0.06 -7.60 -2.16
C ILE A 25 -0.63 -7.07 -3.46
N GLY A 26 -1.01 -5.80 -3.46
CA GLY A 26 -1.40 -5.08 -4.66
C GLY A 26 -0.48 -3.89 -4.88
N ALA A 27 0.17 -3.83 -6.04
CA ALA A 27 1.03 -2.70 -6.37
C ALA A 27 0.99 -2.36 -7.86
N LEU A 28 1.37 -1.14 -8.17
CA LEU A 28 1.52 -0.66 -9.54
C LEU A 28 2.73 0.27 -9.66
N LYS A 29 3.52 0.07 -10.70
CA LYS A 29 4.55 1.03 -11.12
C LYS A 29 3.91 2.13 -11.94
N VAL A 30 4.23 3.35 -11.60
CA VAL A 30 3.89 4.53 -12.40
C VAL A 30 5.18 5.04 -13.03
N ARG A 31 5.13 5.27 -14.33
CA ARG A 31 6.19 5.90 -15.13
C ARG A 31 5.59 7.04 -15.95
N ASP A 32 6.16 8.21 -15.85
CA ASP A 32 5.65 9.43 -16.50
C ASP A 32 4.14 9.69 -16.26
N GLY A 33 3.69 9.38 -15.03
CA GLY A 33 2.30 9.55 -14.62
C GLY A 33 1.31 8.49 -15.11
N LYS A 34 1.79 7.43 -15.79
CA LYS A 34 0.98 6.32 -16.29
C LYS A 34 1.36 5.00 -15.64
N VAL A 35 0.38 4.13 -15.44
CA VAL A 35 0.62 2.76 -14.96
C VAL A 35 1.37 1.98 -16.05
N SER A 36 2.58 1.53 -15.74
CA SER A 36 3.42 0.73 -16.63
C SER A 36 3.40 -0.75 -16.31
N GLU A 37 3.38 -1.10 -15.03
CA GLU A 37 3.41 -2.49 -14.56
C GLU A 37 2.49 -2.67 -13.35
N ARG A 38 2.10 -3.92 -13.08
CA ARG A 38 1.22 -4.30 -11.98
C ARG A 38 1.81 -5.49 -11.24
N PHE A 39 1.61 -5.51 -9.93
CA PHE A 39 1.91 -6.64 -9.07
C PHE A 39 0.63 -6.99 -8.29
N MET A 40 0.17 -8.22 -8.42
CA MET A 40 -1.08 -8.68 -7.78
C MET A 40 -0.87 -10.14 -7.38
N GLU A 41 -0.59 -10.37 -6.10
CA GLU A 41 -0.29 -11.72 -5.62
C GLU A 41 -0.97 -11.99 -4.29
N PHE A 42 -1.56 -13.17 -4.17
CA PHE A 42 -1.93 -13.73 -2.89
C PHE A 42 -0.72 -14.40 -2.23
N ILE A 43 -0.70 -14.37 -0.91
CA ILE A 43 0.26 -15.11 -0.10
C ILE A 43 -0.50 -16.14 0.72
N LYS A 44 -0.02 -17.36 0.71
CA LYS A 44 -0.57 -18.43 1.56
C LYS A 44 -0.19 -18.16 3.02
N PRO A 45 -1.15 -17.88 3.90
CA PRO A 45 -0.87 -17.71 5.33
C PRO A 45 -0.60 -19.06 5.99
N GLN A 46 0.09 -19.05 7.13
CA GLN A 46 0.32 -20.24 7.95
C GLN A 46 -0.93 -20.64 8.75
N GLU A 47 -1.70 -19.61 9.18
CA GLU A 47 -2.94 -19.81 9.91
C GLU A 47 -4.15 -19.48 9.05
N LEU A 48 -5.31 -20.01 9.43
CA LEU A 48 -6.56 -19.73 8.73
C LEU A 48 -6.97 -18.26 8.89
N ILE A 49 -7.41 -17.68 7.78
CA ILE A 49 -8.03 -16.34 7.76
C ILE A 49 -9.32 -16.38 8.58
N SER A 50 -9.45 -15.48 9.53
CA SER A 50 -10.65 -15.41 10.38
C SER A 50 -11.88 -14.95 9.57
N PRO A 51 -13.09 -15.34 9.99
CA PRO A 51 -14.33 -14.85 9.34
C PRO A 51 -14.46 -13.33 9.31
N ALA A 52 -13.92 -12.62 10.32
CA ALA A 52 -13.92 -11.17 10.37
C ALA A 52 -13.06 -10.56 9.25
N ILE A 53 -11.85 -11.09 9.03
CA ILE A 53 -10.97 -10.65 7.95
C ILE A 53 -11.57 -11.01 6.58
N THR A 54 -12.12 -12.22 6.42
CA THR A 54 -12.82 -12.59 5.18
C THR A 54 -14.00 -11.65 4.91
N GLY A 55 -14.76 -11.30 5.94
CA GLY A 55 -15.87 -10.34 5.81
C GLY A 55 -15.42 -8.92 5.42
N LEU A 56 -14.23 -8.50 5.84
CA LEU A 56 -13.65 -7.19 5.51
C LEU A 56 -13.05 -7.15 4.10
N THR A 57 -12.20 -8.13 3.78
CA THR A 57 -11.38 -8.14 2.56
C THR A 57 -12.01 -8.91 1.39
N GLY A 58 -12.98 -9.75 1.68
CA GLY A 58 -13.53 -10.71 0.73
C GLY A 58 -12.59 -11.88 0.41
N ILE A 59 -11.40 -11.95 1.04
CA ILE A 59 -10.42 -13.00 0.80
C ILE A 59 -10.75 -14.20 1.70
N SER A 60 -11.07 -15.34 1.08
CA SER A 60 -11.36 -16.59 1.78
C SER A 60 -10.14 -17.50 1.88
N ASN A 61 -10.19 -18.47 2.80
CA ASN A 61 -9.16 -19.51 2.91
C ASN A 61 -8.99 -20.30 1.61
N ASP A 62 -10.06 -20.55 0.87
CA ASP A 62 -9.99 -21.27 -0.42
C ASP A 62 -9.22 -20.47 -1.47
N MET A 63 -9.36 -19.14 -1.49
CA MET A 63 -8.64 -18.28 -2.44
C MET A 63 -7.12 -18.32 -2.25
N VAL A 64 -6.66 -18.47 -1.02
CA VAL A 64 -5.22 -18.50 -0.68
C VAL A 64 -4.66 -19.91 -0.50
N ALA A 65 -5.49 -20.95 -0.57
CA ALA A 65 -5.07 -22.34 -0.32
C ALA A 65 -3.91 -22.81 -1.22
N SER A 66 -3.93 -22.38 -2.49
CA SER A 66 -2.91 -22.69 -3.49
C SER A 66 -1.97 -21.51 -3.77
N ALA A 67 -2.04 -20.44 -2.98
CA ALA A 67 -1.18 -19.28 -3.15
C ALA A 67 0.29 -19.62 -2.83
N ARG A 68 1.19 -18.82 -3.34
CA ARG A 68 2.63 -18.96 -3.15
C ARG A 68 3.03 -18.63 -1.71
N PRO A 69 4.11 -19.23 -1.17
CA PRO A 69 4.60 -18.91 0.17
C PRO A 69 5.16 -17.48 0.23
N ALA A 70 5.15 -16.90 1.43
CA ALA A 70 5.57 -15.53 1.68
C ALA A 70 6.96 -15.21 1.10
N ARG A 71 7.96 -16.10 1.33
CA ARG A 71 9.32 -15.91 0.81
C ARG A 71 9.34 -15.64 -0.69
N SER A 72 8.63 -16.45 -1.46
CA SER A 72 8.63 -16.34 -2.93
C SER A 72 8.00 -15.01 -3.39
N VAL A 73 6.84 -14.66 -2.83
CA VAL A 73 6.10 -13.45 -3.22
C VAL A 73 6.84 -12.18 -2.77
N ILE A 74 7.39 -12.18 -1.55
CA ILE A 74 8.16 -11.03 -1.02
C ILE A 74 9.45 -10.83 -1.82
N THR A 75 10.15 -11.90 -2.24
CA THR A 75 11.32 -11.77 -3.12
C THR A 75 10.94 -11.06 -4.41
N ASP A 76 9.90 -11.55 -5.09
CA ASP A 76 9.45 -10.92 -6.34
C ASP A 76 8.95 -9.48 -6.13
N PHE A 77 8.33 -9.20 -4.97
CA PHE A 77 7.90 -7.84 -4.65
C PHE A 77 9.08 -6.89 -4.40
N ILE A 78 10.13 -7.36 -3.73
CA ILE A 78 11.36 -6.58 -3.53
C ILE A 78 12.00 -6.27 -4.89
N ASP A 79 12.09 -7.26 -5.77
CA ASP A 79 12.62 -7.11 -7.12
C ASP A 79 11.74 -6.15 -7.95
N PHE A 80 10.40 -6.27 -7.82
CA PHE A 80 9.47 -5.33 -8.43
C PHE A 80 9.68 -3.89 -7.93
N CYS A 81 10.00 -3.71 -6.65
CA CYS A 81 10.20 -2.39 -6.08
C CYS A 81 11.49 -1.70 -6.54
N GLU A 82 12.53 -2.43 -6.93
CA GLU A 82 13.83 -1.86 -7.30
C GLU A 82 14.28 -0.74 -6.33
N GLU A 83 14.69 0.42 -6.83
CA GLU A 83 15.03 1.61 -6.04
C GLU A 83 13.91 2.66 -6.04
N ASP A 84 12.71 2.29 -6.47
CA ASP A 84 11.59 3.22 -6.57
C ASP A 84 11.09 3.68 -5.19
N ILE A 85 10.56 4.90 -5.19
CA ILE A 85 9.88 5.48 -4.03
C ILE A 85 8.50 4.87 -3.91
N LEU A 86 8.14 4.47 -2.70
CA LEU A 86 6.83 3.90 -2.39
C LEU A 86 5.81 4.99 -2.05
N ILE A 87 4.58 4.81 -2.48
CA ILE A 87 3.44 5.64 -2.10
C ILE A 87 2.34 4.73 -1.54
N GLY A 88 1.83 5.08 -0.37
CA GLY A 88 0.74 4.38 0.28
C GLY A 88 -0.19 5.34 1.01
N HIS A 89 -1.34 4.84 1.44
CA HIS A 89 -2.26 5.56 2.30
C HIS A 89 -2.17 5.02 3.72
N ASN A 90 -1.52 5.75 4.64
CA ASN A 90 -1.00 5.23 5.91
C ASN A 90 0.14 4.23 5.68
N ILE A 91 1.03 4.57 4.77
CA ILE A 91 2.09 3.70 4.23
C ILE A 91 2.93 2.96 5.28
N ILE A 92 3.01 3.49 6.50
CA ILE A 92 3.78 2.85 7.57
C ILE A 92 3.19 1.49 7.96
N PHE A 93 1.88 1.32 7.84
CA PHE A 93 1.23 0.03 8.05
C PHE A 93 1.76 -1.00 7.05
N ASP A 94 1.63 -0.73 5.75
CA ASP A 94 2.02 -1.64 4.68
C ASP A 94 3.54 -1.88 4.65
N TYR A 95 4.31 -0.82 4.85
CA TYR A 95 5.76 -0.92 4.95
C TYR A 95 6.19 -1.79 6.12
N SER A 96 5.55 -1.66 7.29
CA SER A 96 5.90 -2.44 8.49
C SER A 96 5.64 -3.93 8.27
N PHE A 97 4.49 -4.27 7.70
CA PHE A 97 4.18 -5.66 7.35
C PHE A 97 5.15 -6.24 6.34
N THR A 98 5.46 -5.49 5.27
CA THR A 98 6.43 -5.93 4.26
C THR A 98 7.81 -6.11 4.86
N LYS A 99 8.28 -5.15 5.68
CA LYS A 99 9.59 -5.21 6.34
C LYS A 99 9.70 -6.37 7.31
N CYS A 100 8.68 -6.59 8.16
CA CYS A 100 8.67 -7.72 9.10
C CYS A 100 8.63 -9.06 8.36
N THR A 101 7.83 -9.18 7.31
CA THR A 101 7.77 -10.41 6.50
C THR A 101 9.10 -10.64 5.79
N ALA A 102 9.70 -9.63 5.16
CA ALA A 102 11.02 -9.74 4.54
C ALA A 102 12.11 -10.16 5.56
N ALA A 103 12.11 -9.56 6.75
CA ALA A 103 13.07 -9.89 7.81
C ALA A 103 12.94 -11.35 8.29
N ARG A 104 11.72 -11.88 8.42
CA ARG A 104 11.49 -13.32 8.75
C ARG A 104 12.07 -14.25 7.69
N GLU A 105 12.09 -13.81 6.45
CA GLU A 105 12.64 -14.54 5.31
C GLU A 105 14.14 -14.27 5.06
N GLY A 106 14.76 -13.44 5.91
CA GLY A 106 16.18 -13.08 5.78
C GLY A 106 16.48 -12.13 4.61
N LEU A 107 15.49 -11.35 4.18
CA LEU A 107 15.60 -10.41 3.06
C LEU A 107 15.65 -8.97 3.58
N PRO A 108 16.51 -8.10 3.00
CA PRO A 108 16.52 -6.69 3.33
C PRO A 108 15.34 -5.96 2.65
N PHE A 109 14.73 -5.01 3.36
CA PHE A 109 13.71 -4.13 2.77
C PHE A 109 13.80 -2.74 3.41
N GLU A 110 14.46 -1.81 2.73
CA GLU A 110 14.58 -0.42 3.14
C GLU A 110 14.13 0.49 2.01
N LYS A 111 13.18 1.38 2.27
CA LYS A 111 12.56 2.22 1.23
C LYS A 111 12.33 3.65 1.68
N MET A 112 12.38 4.54 0.70
CA MET A 112 11.85 5.89 0.80
C MET A 112 10.36 5.86 0.42
N GLY A 113 9.54 6.69 1.07
CA GLY A 113 8.11 6.73 0.75
C GLY A 113 7.43 8.05 1.00
N ILE A 114 6.22 8.15 0.47
CA ILE A 114 5.28 9.26 0.66
C ILE A 114 3.97 8.69 1.18
N ASP A 115 3.43 9.32 2.22
CA ASP A 115 2.17 8.95 2.85
C ASP A 115 1.05 9.92 2.42
N THR A 116 0.12 9.43 1.61
CA THR A 116 -1.03 10.24 1.15
C THR A 116 -1.97 10.63 2.29
N LEU A 117 -2.05 9.84 3.38
CA LEU A 117 -2.81 10.21 4.58
C LEU A 117 -2.21 11.45 5.26
N LYS A 118 -0.87 11.51 5.37
CA LYS A 118 -0.18 12.70 5.93
C LYS A 118 -0.40 13.93 5.07
N ILE A 119 -0.38 13.78 3.75
CA ILE A 119 -0.70 14.86 2.82
C ILE A 119 -2.14 15.32 3.02
N ALA A 120 -3.11 14.39 3.00
CA ALA A 120 -4.53 14.70 3.17
C ALA A 120 -4.82 15.41 4.50
N LYS A 121 -4.21 14.97 5.61
CA LYS A 121 -4.33 15.65 6.92
C LYS A 121 -3.88 17.10 6.88
N LYS A 122 -2.91 17.42 6.04
CA LYS A 122 -2.39 18.78 5.90
C LYS A 122 -3.22 19.65 4.97
N VAL A 123 -3.64 19.07 3.85
CA VAL A 123 -4.39 19.77 2.78
C VAL A 123 -5.85 19.97 3.17
N HIS A 124 -6.42 19.02 3.90
CA HIS A 124 -7.82 19.00 4.31
C HIS A 124 -7.99 18.82 5.82
N PRO A 125 -7.52 19.80 6.63
CA PRO A 125 -7.70 19.70 8.08
C PRO A 125 -9.19 19.63 8.48
N GLU A 126 -10.08 20.22 7.67
CA GLU A 126 -11.52 20.33 7.90
C GLU A 126 -12.30 19.02 7.72
N LEU A 127 -11.81 18.05 6.95
CA LEU A 127 -12.51 16.79 6.76
C LEU A 127 -12.49 15.96 8.05
N GLU A 128 -13.63 15.39 8.45
CA GLU A 128 -13.72 14.49 9.60
C GLU A 128 -12.95 13.19 9.37
N SER A 129 -13.19 12.55 8.22
CA SER A 129 -12.50 11.33 7.83
C SER A 129 -11.51 11.58 6.70
N LYS A 130 -10.33 10.99 6.82
CA LYS A 130 -9.29 10.98 5.81
C LYS A 130 -8.90 9.55 5.45
N SER A 131 -9.83 8.60 5.63
CA SER A 131 -9.68 7.25 5.10
C SER A 131 -9.60 7.28 3.58
N LEU A 132 -8.99 6.27 2.98
CA LEU A 132 -8.90 6.18 1.53
C LEU A 132 -10.29 6.25 0.88
N SER A 133 -11.26 5.53 1.43
CA SER A 133 -12.65 5.53 0.93
C SER A 133 -13.30 6.92 1.00
N ALA A 134 -13.16 7.64 2.14
CA ALA A 134 -13.71 8.99 2.31
C ALA A 134 -13.08 9.99 1.33
N LEU A 135 -11.77 9.90 1.10
CA LEU A 135 -11.07 10.75 0.14
C LEU A 135 -11.40 10.39 -1.30
N CYS A 136 -11.60 9.11 -1.61
CA CYS A 136 -12.09 8.69 -2.92
C CYS A 136 -13.48 9.26 -3.22
N GLU A 137 -14.39 9.23 -2.24
CA GLU A 137 -15.71 9.85 -2.36
C GLU A 137 -15.60 11.36 -2.56
N HIS A 138 -14.83 12.03 -1.72
CA HIS A 138 -14.61 13.50 -1.78
C HIS A 138 -14.10 13.96 -3.16
N TYR A 139 -13.14 13.23 -3.73
CA TYR A 139 -12.53 13.56 -5.01
C TYR A 139 -13.16 12.86 -6.22
N LYS A 140 -14.21 12.07 -6.02
CA LYS A 140 -14.87 11.26 -7.06
C LYS A 140 -13.88 10.31 -7.77
N ILE A 141 -12.97 9.74 -6.99
CA ILE A 141 -12.04 8.71 -7.45
C ILE A 141 -12.76 7.37 -7.37
N GLU A 142 -12.95 6.71 -8.51
CA GLU A 142 -13.54 5.39 -8.56
C GLU A 142 -12.57 4.37 -7.92
N ASN A 143 -13.02 3.69 -6.85
CA ASN A 143 -12.41 2.49 -6.32
C ASN A 143 -13.35 1.30 -6.56
N LYS A 144 -13.02 0.45 -7.54
CA LYS A 144 -13.90 -0.61 -8.05
C LYS A 144 -14.14 -1.75 -7.06
N ALA A 145 -13.20 -1.97 -6.15
CA ALA A 145 -13.26 -3.01 -5.15
C ALA A 145 -12.40 -2.60 -3.94
N ALA A 146 -12.99 -1.81 -3.05
CA ALA A 146 -12.36 -1.47 -1.78
C ALA A 146 -12.04 -2.74 -0.98
N HIS A 147 -10.95 -2.70 -0.22
CA HIS A 147 -10.39 -3.84 0.50
C HIS A 147 -9.93 -5.00 -0.42
N ARG A 148 -9.43 -4.64 -1.59
CA ARG A 148 -8.62 -5.47 -2.46
C ARG A 148 -7.37 -4.69 -2.83
N ALA A 149 -6.23 -5.18 -2.39
CA ALA A 149 -4.97 -4.45 -2.35
C ALA A 149 -4.61 -3.72 -3.65
N TYR A 150 -4.77 -4.35 -4.82
CA TYR A 150 -4.48 -3.67 -6.08
C TYR A 150 -5.40 -2.47 -6.37
N PHE A 151 -6.68 -2.57 -6.05
CA PHE A 151 -7.64 -1.48 -6.30
C PHE A 151 -7.42 -0.32 -5.32
N ASP A 152 -7.04 -0.61 -4.08
CA ASP A 152 -6.68 0.40 -3.09
C ASP A 152 -5.34 1.07 -3.44
N ALA A 153 -4.35 0.33 -3.94
CA ALA A 153 -3.12 0.89 -4.50
C ALA A 153 -3.39 1.81 -5.71
N LEU A 154 -4.30 1.41 -6.61
CA LEU A 154 -4.69 2.22 -7.77
C LEU A 154 -5.43 3.50 -7.34
N ALA A 155 -6.33 3.40 -6.38
CA ALA A 155 -7.03 4.55 -5.79
C ALA A 155 -6.03 5.50 -5.10
N THR A 156 -5.06 4.95 -4.36
CA THR A 156 -3.97 5.71 -3.72
C THR A 156 -3.11 6.44 -4.74
N ALA A 157 -2.76 5.83 -5.87
CA ALA A 157 -2.03 6.50 -6.94
C ALA A 157 -2.81 7.68 -7.53
N LYS A 158 -4.11 7.51 -7.80
CA LYS A 158 -4.98 8.57 -8.27
C LYS A 158 -5.13 9.69 -7.23
N LEU A 159 -5.29 9.32 -5.96
CA LEU A 159 -5.34 10.27 -4.85
C LEU A 159 -4.04 11.09 -4.75
N TYR A 160 -2.88 10.45 -4.86
CA TYR A 160 -1.60 11.13 -4.86
C TYR A 160 -1.50 12.15 -6.02
N GLN A 161 -1.92 11.76 -7.24
CA GLN A 161 -1.96 12.67 -8.38
C GLN A 161 -2.88 13.86 -8.12
N THR A 162 -4.07 13.64 -7.56
CA THR A 162 -5.03 14.68 -7.22
C THR A 162 -4.47 15.61 -6.14
N LEU A 163 -3.94 15.07 -5.05
CA LEU A 163 -3.34 15.84 -3.97
C LEU A 163 -2.12 16.64 -4.44
N SER A 164 -1.46 16.22 -5.52
CA SER A 164 -0.30 16.93 -6.05
C SER A 164 -0.59 18.33 -6.58
N HIS A 165 -1.85 18.65 -6.86
CA HIS A 165 -2.27 20.01 -7.23
C HIS A 165 -2.10 21.02 -6.09
N TYR A 166 -2.00 20.54 -4.84
CA TYR A 166 -1.71 21.38 -3.67
C TYR A 166 -0.21 21.54 -3.39
N PHE A 167 0.66 20.99 -4.25
CA PHE A 167 2.12 21.09 -4.09
C PHE A 167 2.62 22.41 -4.63
N GLU A 168 2.87 23.35 -3.74
CA GLU A 168 3.52 24.62 -4.07
C GLU A 168 5.05 24.50 -4.00
N PRO A 169 5.82 25.36 -4.70
CA PRO A 169 7.29 25.30 -4.71
C PRO A 169 7.92 25.34 -3.31
N ASP A 170 7.31 26.08 -2.39
CA ASP A 170 7.79 26.28 -1.01
C ASP A 170 7.17 25.33 0.01
N ASN A 171 6.45 24.32 -0.46
CA ASN A 171 5.69 23.44 0.40
C ASN A 171 6.56 22.44 1.16
N PRO A 172 6.19 22.15 2.42
CA PRO A 172 7.04 21.47 3.38
C PRO A 172 7.29 20.02 3.07
N LYS A 173 8.21 19.47 3.86
CA LYS A 173 8.74 18.09 3.86
C LYS A 173 7.68 16.97 3.72
N THR A 174 6.40 17.23 4.03
CA THR A 174 5.29 16.25 3.94
C THR A 174 5.05 15.71 2.52
N PHE A 175 5.39 16.50 1.50
CA PHE A 175 5.21 16.13 0.10
C PHE A 175 6.47 15.51 -0.53
N LYS A 176 7.57 15.46 0.23
CA LYS A 176 8.84 14.89 -0.21
C LYS A 176 8.97 13.46 0.32
N PRO A 177 9.60 12.57 -0.44
CA PRO A 177 9.94 11.24 0.06
C PRO A 177 10.76 11.32 1.34
N SER A 178 10.47 10.45 2.28
CA SER A 178 11.24 10.28 3.51
C SER A 178 11.55 8.81 3.73
N GLN A 179 12.63 8.54 4.50
CA GLN A 179 12.95 7.17 4.90
C GLN A 179 11.76 6.59 5.67
N LEU A 180 11.27 5.43 5.23
CA LEU A 180 10.28 4.68 5.96
C LEU A 180 10.97 3.93 7.10
N THR A 181 10.39 4.01 8.29
CA THR A 181 10.93 3.34 9.47
C THR A 181 9.80 2.63 10.21
N TYR A 182 10.10 1.40 10.61
CA TYR A 182 9.30 0.63 11.56
C TYR A 182 10.16 0.43 12.82
N LYS A 183 9.61 0.78 13.97
CA LYS A 183 10.28 0.68 15.28
C LYS A 183 9.88 -0.60 15.99
#